data_31b3bf0d6e4e8dc0e9fe1f5489e97819
#
_entry.id   31b3bf0d6e4e8dc0e9fe1f5489e97819
#
_cell.length_a   1.000
_cell.length_b   1.000
_cell.length_c   1.000
_cell.angle_alpha   90.00
_cell.angle_beta   90.00
_cell.angle_gamma   90.00
#
_symmetry.space_group_name_H-M   'P 1'
#
loop_
_entity.id
_entity.type
_entity.pdbx_description
1 polymer ?
#
loop_
_entity_poly.entity_id
_entity_poly.type
_entity_poly.pdbx_seq_one_letter_code
_entity_poly.pdbx_strand_id
1 'polypeptide(L)'
;MSAARLSAPNIQLNALGKIKHFLTIEGLKKHHLTEILDTAESFINPHTNEIKKVPLLRGKTIMNLFFEPSTRTRTTFEIAEKRLSADVASLDIQTSATKKGESLLDTLWNLQAMQADMFVIRHAESGAGHFFSQHVAPHVHVLNAGDGQHAHPTQAMLDMFTIRKHKGDIFDLKIAIVGDVLHSRVVRSQIQALSILEAREIRVIGPKTLMPVNTEALGVHVFHDIEAGLKDVDVIIMVRLQNERMQSALIPSEKEFFKLYGLTEKRLALAKPDAIVMHPGPINRGVEIDSAVADGPQSVILEQVTYGIAVRMAVMSIIMSNAAQLAQHEAEQLALATQESTQSDTLLPTETNA
;
A
#
# COMPACT_ATOMS: atom_id res chain seq x y z
N MET A 1 0.05 24.61 29.49
CA MET A 1 1.16 23.68 29.22
C MET A 1 0.57 22.39 28.65
N SER A 2 0.60 22.25 27.33
CA SER A 2 0.12 21.06 26.64
C SER A 2 1.20 19.97 26.81
N ALA A 3 0.86 18.91 27.55
CA ALA A 3 1.71 17.71 27.61
C ALA A 3 1.79 17.13 26.20
N ALA A 4 2.95 17.22 25.56
CA ALA A 4 3.23 16.49 24.33
C ALA A 4 2.96 15.02 24.62
N ARG A 5 1.89 14.47 24.07
CA ARG A 5 1.68 13.02 24.01
C ARG A 5 2.90 12.48 23.24
N LEU A 6 3.80 11.81 23.94
CA LEU A 6 4.78 10.96 23.30
C LEU A 6 4.00 9.99 22.43
N SER A 7 3.99 10.21 21.12
CA SER A 7 3.38 9.27 20.18
C SER A 7 4.11 7.94 20.34
N ALA A 8 3.36 6.86 20.49
CA ALA A 8 3.97 5.53 20.48
C ALA A 8 4.86 5.36 19.23
N PRO A 9 6.00 4.67 19.34
CA PRO A 9 6.89 4.49 18.21
C PRO A 9 6.13 3.84 17.05
N ASN A 10 6.37 4.35 15.83
CA ASN A 10 5.70 3.81 14.64
C ASN A 10 6.23 2.40 14.36
N ILE A 11 5.41 1.38 14.60
CA ILE A 11 5.77 -0.04 14.42
C ILE A 11 6.21 -0.37 12.99
N GLN A 12 5.83 0.46 12.00
CA GLN A 12 6.24 0.29 10.61
C GLN A 12 7.71 0.62 10.36
N LEU A 13 8.36 1.34 11.30
CA LEU A 13 9.74 1.80 11.13
C LEU A 13 10.66 1.07 12.12
N ASN A 14 11.91 0.82 11.70
CA ASN A 14 12.96 0.32 12.55
C ASN A 14 13.65 1.47 13.32
N ALA A 15 14.66 1.15 14.15
CA ALA A 15 15.40 2.12 14.94
C ALA A 15 16.14 3.18 14.10
N LEU A 16 16.43 2.88 12.82
CA LEU A 16 17.03 3.82 11.87
C LEU A 16 15.98 4.69 11.15
N GLY A 17 14.69 4.59 11.52
CA GLY A 17 13.60 5.31 10.87
C GLY A 17 13.27 4.80 9.46
N LYS A 18 13.72 3.60 9.08
CA LYS A 18 13.47 2.95 7.79
C LYS A 18 12.33 1.95 7.87
N ILE A 19 11.67 1.69 6.73
CA ILE A 19 10.53 0.77 6.65
C ILE A 19 10.93 -0.64 7.08
N LYS A 20 10.29 -1.14 8.14
CA LYS A 20 10.39 -2.51 8.68
C LYS A 20 9.17 -3.35 8.30
N HIS A 21 7.98 -2.77 8.40
CA HIS A 21 6.70 -3.34 7.99
C HIS A 21 6.01 -2.34 7.08
N PHE A 22 5.16 -2.80 6.16
CA PHE A 22 4.39 -1.91 5.31
C PHE A 22 2.89 -2.14 5.51
N LEU A 23 2.31 -1.45 6.50
CA LEU A 23 0.97 -1.71 7.03
C LEU A 23 -0.06 -0.71 6.51
N THR A 24 0.33 0.55 6.45
CA THR A 24 -0.49 1.69 5.99
C THR A 24 0.41 2.78 5.42
N ILE A 25 -0.16 3.73 4.72
CA ILE A 25 0.53 4.96 4.28
C ILE A 25 0.68 5.93 5.46
N GLU A 26 -0.27 5.91 6.39
CA GLU A 26 -0.25 6.76 7.57
C GLU A 26 1.02 6.56 8.40
N GLY A 27 1.62 7.67 8.84
CA GLY A 27 2.86 7.67 9.64
C GLY A 27 4.14 7.50 8.82
N LEU A 28 4.05 7.34 7.50
CA LEU A 28 5.20 7.42 6.60
C LEU A 28 5.44 8.88 6.17
N LYS A 29 6.65 9.15 5.66
CA LYS A 29 7.06 10.47 5.18
C LYS A 29 7.29 10.44 3.67
N LYS A 30 7.35 11.62 3.03
CA LYS A 30 7.57 11.77 1.58
C LYS A 30 8.76 10.95 1.07
N HIS A 31 9.89 10.96 1.79
CA HIS A 31 11.07 10.20 1.37
C HIS A 31 10.84 8.68 1.33
N HIS A 32 10.03 8.10 2.24
CA HIS A 32 9.69 6.68 2.18
C HIS A 32 8.88 6.33 0.93
N LEU A 33 7.90 7.18 0.58
CA LEU A 33 7.09 6.97 -0.63
C LEU A 33 7.94 7.16 -1.89
N THR A 34 8.78 8.18 -1.91
CA THR A 34 9.70 8.44 -3.02
C THR A 34 10.67 7.28 -3.23
N GLU A 35 11.25 6.74 -2.15
CA GLU A 35 12.13 5.56 -2.19
C GLU A 35 11.42 4.35 -2.83
N ILE A 36 10.15 4.11 -2.47
CA ILE A 36 9.35 3.03 -3.08
C ILE A 36 9.15 3.27 -4.57
N LEU A 37 8.79 4.50 -4.96
CA LEU A 37 8.55 4.86 -6.35
C LEU A 37 9.82 4.75 -7.21
N ASP A 38 10.96 5.23 -6.70
CA ASP A 38 12.25 5.17 -7.40
C ASP A 38 12.76 3.74 -7.52
N THR A 39 12.63 2.95 -6.46
CA THR A 39 12.98 1.53 -6.49
C THR A 39 12.10 0.76 -7.48
N ALA A 40 10.79 1.04 -7.53
CA ALA A 40 9.88 0.43 -8.50
C ALA A 40 10.28 0.74 -9.94
N GLU A 41 10.69 1.99 -10.21
CA GLU A 41 11.19 2.39 -11.53
C GLU A 41 12.41 1.56 -11.96
N SER A 42 13.32 1.25 -11.05
CA SER A 42 14.52 0.45 -11.33
C SER A 42 14.21 -0.97 -11.80
N PHE A 43 13.05 -1.51 -11.46
CA PHE A 43 12.60 -2.84 -11.87
C PHE A 43 11.94 -2.90 -13.25
N ILE A 44 11.67 -1.75 -13.86
CA ILE A 44 11.09 -1.67 -15.20
C ILE A 44 12.21 -1.50 -16.23
N ASN A 45 12.11 -2.24 -17.33
CA ASN A 45 12.98 -2.01 -18.48
C ASN A 45 12.51 -0.72 -19.18
N PRO A 46 13.37 0.31 -19.32
CA PRO A 46 12.95 1.59 -19.89
C PRO A 46 12.57 1.53 -21.38
N HIS A 47 13.00 0.48 -22.09
CA HIS A 47 12.74 0.32 -23.53
C HIS A 47 11.53 -0.57 -23.83
N THR A 48 11.29 -1.60 -23.01
CA THR A 48 10.22 -2.60 -23.27
C THR A 48 9.06 -2.50 -22.30
N ASN A 49 9.18 -1.71 -21.22
CA ASN A 49 8.26 -1.66 -20.08
C ASN A 49 8.05 -3.02 -19.37
N GLU A 50 8.91 -4.01 -19.66
CA GLU A 50 8.86 -5.30 -19.00
C GLU A 50 9.43 -5.23 -17.58
N ILE A 51 8.84 -6.03 -16.70
CA ILE A 51 9.34 -6.15 -15.33
C ILE A 51 10.52 -7.11 -15.29
N LYS A 52 11.66 -6.64 -14.81
CA LYS A 52 12.90 -7.42 -14.66
C LYS A 52 12.71 -8.56 -13.65
N LYS A 53 13.51 -9.61 -13.81
CA LYS A 53 13.71 -10.63 -12.77
C LYS A 53 15.10 -10.40 -12.15
N VAL A 54 15.14 -10.31 -10.82
CA VAL A 54 16.37 -10.01 -10.06
C VAL A 54 16.46 -10.91 -8.80
N PRO A 55 17.63 -11.37 -8.37
CA PRO A 55 17.76 -12.34 -7.29
C PRO A 55 17.90 -11.69 -5.91
N LEU A 56 17.17 -10.58 -5.64
CA LEU A 56 17.34 -9.81 -4.41
C LEU A 56 16.84 -10.53 -3.15
N LEU A 57 15.89 -11.46 -3.29
CA LEU A 57 15.31 -12.21 -2.16
C LEU A 57 15.58 -13.72 -2.27
N ARG A 58 16.69 -14.13 -2.93
CA ARG A 58 17.08 -15.54 -2.99
C ARG A 58 17.33 -16.08 -1.59
N GLY A 59 16.72 -17.23 -1.26
CA GLY A 59 16.81 -17.87 0.06
C GLY A 59 15.97 -17.20 1.15
N LYS A 60 15.05 -16.29 0.76
CA LYS A 60 14.05 -15.69 1.64
C LYS A 60 12.70 -16.33 1.40
N THR A 61 12.01 -16.70 2.48
CA THR A 61 10.69 -17.31 2.44
C THR A 61 9.59 -16.28 2.69
N ILE A 62 8.70 -16.12 1.73
CA ILE A 62 7.55 -15.23 1.83
C ILE A 62 6.26 -16.06 1.85
N MET A 63 5.42 -15.83 2.84
CA MET A 63 4.13 -16.50 2.98
C MET A 63 2.97 -15.56 2.75
N ASN A 64 2.14 -15.88 1.76
CA ASN A 64 0.92 -15.16 1.43
C ASN A 64 -0.26 -15.72 2.22
N LEU A 65 -0.80 -14.92 3.15
CA LEU A 65 -1.91 -15.27 4.03
C LEU A 65 -3.15 -14.49 3.62
N PHE A 66 -3.99 -15.10 2.79
CA PHE A 66 -5.20 -14.46 2.29
C PHE A 66 -6.44 -15.02 2.99
N PHE A 67 -7.02 -14.20 3.88
CA PHE A 67 -8.24 -14.50 4.63
C PHE A 67 -9.52 -14.01 3.92
N GLU A 68 -9.38 -13.29 2.82
CA GLU A 68 -10.48 -12.93 1.92
C GLU A 68 -10.11 -13.18 0.45
N PRO A 69 -11.06 -13.52 -0.42
CA PRO A 69 -10.79 -13.78 -1.84
C PRO A 69 -10.17 -12.57 -2.54
N SER A 70 -9.09 -12.76 -3.27
CA SER A 70 -8.49 -11.74 -4.11
C SER A 70 -7.57 -12.33 -5.17
N THR A 71 -8.09 -12.59 -6.35
CA THR A 71 -7.29 -13.16 -7.45
C THR A 71 -6.16 -12.24 -7.88
N ARG A 72 -6.45 -10.99 -8.24
CA ARG A 72 -5.44 -10.06 -8.76
C ARG A 72 -4.33 -9.77 -7.74
N THR A 73 -4.71 -9.38 -6.52
CA THR A 73 -3.73 -9.01 -5.49
C THR A 73 -2.81 -10.20 -5.18
N ARG A 74 -3.37 -11.39 -4.97
CA ARG A 74 -2.60 -12.60 -4.71
C ARG A 74 -1.65 -12.92 -5.86
N THR A 75 -2.17 -13.01 -7.09
CA THR A 75 -1.35 -13.35 -8.26
C THR A 75 -0.23 -12.33 -8.51
N THR A 76 -0.50 -11.03 -8.34
CA THR A 76 0.53 -9.99 -8.53
C THR A 76 1.59 -9.99 -7.43
N PHE A 77 1.26 -10.39 -6.20
CA PHE A 77 2.27 -10.64 -5.15
C PHE A 77 3.12 -11.86 -5.50
N GLU A 78 2.51 -13.00 -5.83
CA GLU A 78 3.23 -14.21 -6.22
C GLU A 78 4.19 -13.98 -7.40
N ILE A 79 3.77 -13.18 -8.40
CA ILE A 79 4.65 -12.82 -9.51
C ILE A 79 5.81 -11.93 -9.03
N ALA A 80 5.54 -10.92 -8.20
CA ALA A 80 6.55 -10.01 -7.68
C ALA A 80 7.62 -10.76 -6.85
N GLU A 81 7.18 -11.65 -5.97
CA GLU A 81 8.03 -12.50 -5.13
C GLU A 81 8.94 -13.41 -5.98
N LYS A 82 8.36 -14.10 -6.98
CA LYS A 82 9.11 -14.94 -7.93
C LYS A 82 10.07 -14.12 -8.80
N ARG A 83 9.72 -12.87 -9.13
CA ARG A 83 10.63 -11.94 -9.84
C ARG A 83 11.81 -11.52 -8.98
N LEU A 84 11.64 -11.49 -7.65
CA LEU A 84 12.72 -11.25 -6.68
C LEU A 84 13.50 -12.53 -6.32
N SER A 85 13.12 -13.69 -6.87
CA SER A 85 13.71 -15.02 -6.59
C SER A 85 13.51 -15.49 -5.15
N ALA A 86 12.41 -15.08 -4.49
CA ALA A 86 12.00 -15.59 -3.17
C ALA A 86 11.38 -16.99 -3.29
N ASP A 87 11.46 -17.76 -2.19
CA ASP A 87 10.67 -18.96 -1.99
C ASP A 87 9.26 -18.56 -1.51
N VAL A 88 8.22 -19.03 -2.21
CA VAL A 88 6.85 -18.53 -2.02
C VAL A 88 5.92 -19.62 -1.59
N ALA A 89 5.21 -19.41 -0.48
CA ALA A 89 4.11 -20.26 -0.03
C ALA A 89 2.81 -19.42 0.03
N SER A 90 1.79 -19.80 -0.74
CA SER A 90 0.49 -19.13 -0.71
C SER A 90 -0.54 -20.03 -0.02
N LEU A 91 -1.10 -19.54 1.08
CA LEU A 91 -2.05 -20.27 1.91
C LEU A 91 -3.44 -19.64 1.80
N ASP A 92 -4.43 -20.47 1.50
CA ASP A 92 -5.84 -20.11 1.60
C ASP A 92 -6.35 -20.56 2.97
N ILE A 93 -6.33 -19.62 3.94
CA ILE A 93 -6.60 -19.95 5.34
C ILE A 93 -8.09 -20.17 5.61
N GLN A 94 -8.98 -19.61 4.76
CA GLN A 94 -10.42 -19.85 4.90
C GLN A 94 -10.80 -21.32 4.81
N THR A 95 -9.98 -22.13 4.15
CA THR A 95 -10.28 -23.54 3.91
C THR A 95 -9.57 -24.52 4.87
N SER A 96 -8.53 -24.09 5.61
CA SER A 96 -7.65 -25.05 6.30
C SER A 96 -7.57 -24.93 7.83
N ALA A 97 -7.09 -23.85 8.41
CA ALA A 97 -6.75 -23.80 9.84
C ALA A 97 -7.92 -23.38 10.74
N THR A 98 -8.67 -22.34 10.37
CA THR A 98 -9.81 -21.83 11.16
C THR A 98 -10.96 -22.81 11.30
N LYS A 99 -11.14 -23.73 10.36
CA LYS A 99 -12.14 -24.81 10.46
C LYS A 99 -11.82 -25.86 11.52
N LYS A 100 -10.56 -25.92 11.99
CA LYS A 100 -10.10 -26.90 13.03
C LYS A 100 -10.05 -26.29 14.43
N GLY A 101 -10.47 -25.01 14.61
CA GLY A 101 -10.48 -24.35 15.92
C GLY A 101 -9.12 -23.79 16.34
N GLU A 102 -8.12 -23.73 15.44
CA GLU A 102 -6.83 -23.11 15.71
C GLU A 102 -6.98 -21.59 15.80
N SER A 103 -6.33 -20.96 16.77
CA SER A 103 -6.33 -19.51 16.89
C SER A 103 -5.48 -18.86 15.80
N LEU A 104 -5.77 -17.59 15.49
CA LEU A 104 -4.99 -16.82 14.51
C LEU A 104 -3.52 -16.70 14.91
N LEU A 105 -3.22 -16.59 16.20
CA LEU A 105 -1.86 -16.53 16.73
C LEU A 105 -1.14 -17.86 16.62
N ASP A 106 -1.79 -18.96 16.93
CA ASP A 106 -1.19 -20.29 16.78
C ASP A 106 -0.84 -20.57 15.33
N THR A 107 -1.74 -20.20 14.40
CA THR A 107 -1.47 -20.28 12.95
C THR A 107 -0.24 -19.44 12.58
N LEU A 108 -0.15 -18.19 13.08
CA LEU A 108 0.98 -17.30 12.80
C LEU A 108 2.29 -17.91 13.32
N TRP A 109 2.32 -18.39 14.56
CA TRP A 109 3.54 -18.94 15.17
C TRP A 109 3.97 -20.25 14.52
N ASN A 110 3.04 -21.11 14.15
CA ASN A 110 3.35 -22.33 13.39
C ASN A 110 3.98 -22.00 12.03
N LEU A 111 3.43 -21.03 11.30
CA LEU A 111 3.97 -20.60 10.00
C LEU A 111 5.34 -19.91 10.16
N GLN A 112 5.52 -19.12 11.22
CA GLN A 112 6.80 -18.48 11.51
C GLN A 112 7.88 -19.53 11.84
N ALA A 113 7.53 -20.60 12.57
CA ALA A 113 8.44 -21.72 12.87
C ALA A 113 8.92 -22.46 11.60
N MET A 114 8.21 -22.32 10.48
CA MET A 114 8.65 -22.82 9.16
C MET A 114 9.66 -21.86 8.47
N GLN A 115 10.30 -20.97 9.24
CA GLN A 115 11.33 -20.04 8.78
C GLN A 115 10.84 -18.98 7.78
N ALA A 116 9.63 -18.45 8.01
CA ALA A 116 9.14 -17.32 7.23
C ALA A 116 9.94 -16.02 7.54
N ASP A 117 10.41 -15.34 6.51
CA ASP A 117 11.03 -14.01 6.61
C ASP A 117 10.00 -12.88 6.50
N MET A 118 8.91 -13.13 5.75
CA MET A 118 7.88 -12.11 5.51
C MET A 118 6.49 -12.75 5.37
N PHE A 119 5.49 -12.09 5.94
CA PHE A 119 4.08 -12.37 5.73
C PHE A 119 3.43 -11.28 4.90
N VAL A 120 2.75 -11.66 3.81
CA VAL A 120 1.85 -10.80 3.04
C VAL A 120 0.43 -11.14 3.45
N ILE A 121 -0.26 -10.20 4.11
CA ILE A 121 -1.52 -10.47 4.79
C ILE A 121 -2.66 -9.69 4.15
N ARG A 122 -3.73 -10.39 3.81
CA ARG A 122 -5.00 -9.80 3.41
C ARG A 122 -6.14 -10.32 4.29
N HIS A 123 -6.86 -9.42 4.95
CA HIS A 123 -7.86 -9.77 5.95
C HIS A 123 -9.14 -8.94 5.81
N ALA A 124 -10.28 -9.51 6.22
CA ALA A 124 -11.56 -8.81 6.23
C ALA A 124 -11.66 -7.77 7.36
N GLU A 125 -10.94 -7.98 8.47
CA GLU A 125 -10.95 -7.07 9.61
C GLU A 125 -9.90 -5.98 9.48
N SER A 126 -10.31 -4.73 9.84
CA SER A 126 -9.42 -3.58 9.88
C SER A 126 -8.41 -3.70 11.02
N GLY A 127 -7.15 -3.35 10.76
CA GLY A 127 -6.07 -3.43 11.75
C GLY A 127 -5.34 -4.79 11.80
N ALA A 128 -5.76 -5.77 11.01
CA ALA A 128 -5.12 -7.09 10.99
C ALA A 128 -3.61 -7.02 10.73
N GLY A 129 -3.15 -6.18 9.80
CA GLY A 129 -1.73 -5.99 9.54
C GLY A 129 -0.95 -5.53 10.78
N HIS A 130 -1.50 -4.60 11.55
CA HIS A 130 -0.90 -4.13 12.81
C HIS A 130 -0.90 -5.24 13.87
N PHE A 131 -2.00 -5.96 14.00
CA PHE A 131 -2.07 -7.10 14.92
C PHE A 131 -0.97 -8.12 14.64
N PHE A 132 -0.81 -8.54 13.40
CA PHE A 132 0.25 -9.47 13.02
C PHE A 132 1.65 -8.91 13.30
N SER A 133 1.89 -7.64 12.97
CA SER A 133 3.22 -7.02 13.17
C SER A 133 3.65 -6.93 14.63
N GLN A 134 2.70 -6.93 15.57
CA GLN A 134 2.96 -6.95 17.01
C GLN A 134 3.32 -8.34 17.55
N HIS A 135 2.99 -9.41 16.80
CA HIS A 135 3.11 -10.80 17.27
C HIS A 135 4.15 -11.64 16.50
N VAL A 136 4.74 -11.08 15.44
CA VAL A 136 5.85 -11.72 14.73
C VAL A 136 7.17 -11.53 15.46
N ALA A 137 8.13 -12.44 15.24
CA ALA A 137 9.49 -12.27 15.74
C ALA A 137 10.17 -11.03 15.15
N PRO A 138 11.17 -10.44 15.84
CA PRO A 138 11.82 -9.19 15.40
C PRO A 138 12.39 -9.21 13.98
N HIS A 139 12.81 -10.38 13.48
CA HIS A 139 13.39 -10.57 12.14
C HIS A 139 12.33 -10.83 11.06
N VAL A 140 11.06 -10.99 11.43
CA VAL A 140 9.96 -11.28 10.49
C VAL A 140 9.23 -9.98 10.14
N HIS A 141 8.91 -9.82 8.88
CA HIS A 141 8.29 -8.62 8.34
C HIS A 141 6.84 -8.85 7.93
N VAL A 142 6.01 -7.81 8.02
CA VAL A 142 4.60 -7.87 7.65
C VAL A 142 4.29 -6.83 6.57
N LEU A 143 3.61 -7.28 5.52
CA LEU A 143 3.13 -6.46 4.43
C LEU A 143 1.61 -6.58 4.29
N ASN A 144 0.90 -5.45 4.36
CA ASN A 144 -0.55 -5.40 4.26
C ASN A 144 -1.00 -5.39 2.79
N ALA A 145 -1.65 -6.48 2.35
CA ALA A 145 -2.27 -6.63 1.04
C ALA A 145 -3.75 -6.20 1.02
N GLY A 146 -4.20 -5.51 2.05
CA GLY A 146 -5.54 -4.96 2.25
C GLY A 146 -6.26 -5.52 3.47
N ASP A 147 -6.67 -4.65 4.40
CA ASP A 147 -7.37 -5.00 5.62
C ASP A 147 -8.67 -4.22 5.78
N GLY A 148 -9.78 -4.91 5.94
CA GLY A 148 -11.12 -4.37 6.16
C GLY A 148 -11.48 -3.20 5.25
N GLN A 149 -11.90 -2.10 5.86
CA GLN A 149 -12.12 -0.79 5.22
C GLN A 149 -10.97 0.19 5.54
N HIS A 150 -9.87 -0.28 6.16
CA HIS A 150 -8.82 0.55 6.73
C HIS A 150 -7.76 0.93 5.69
N ALA A 151 -6.97 -0.02 5.15
CA ALA A 151 -5.85 0.30 4.30
C ALA A 151 -5.59 -0.72 3.18
N HIS A 152 -5.02 -0.22 2.08
CA HIS A 152 -4.42 -1.00 1.01
C HIS A 152 -3.19 -0.27 0.46
N PRO A 153 -2.09 -0.22 1.24
CA PRO A 153 -0.98 0.68 0.96
C PRO A 153 -0.27 0.38 -0.36
N THR A 154 -0.12 -0.89 -0.73
CA THR A 154 0.51 -1.23 -2.02
C THR A 154 -0.35 -0.85 -3.23
N GLN A 155 -1.68 -0.78 -3.08
CA GLN A 155 -2.55 -0.27 -4.12
C GLN A 155 -2.37 1.25 -4.27
N ALA A 156 -2.34 1.99 -3.17
CA ALA A 156 -2.07 3.42 -3.23
C ALA A 156 -0.73 3.71 -3.90
N MET A 157 0.33 2.98 -3.53
CA MET A 157 1.66 3.21 -4.11
C MET A 157 1.73 2.88 -5.60
N LEU A 158 1.06 1.81 -6.08
CA LEU A 158 1.02 1.53 -7.51
C LEU A 158 0.21 2.58 -8.29
N ASP A 159 -0.82 3.15 -7.66
CA ASP A 159 -1.58 4.25 -8.26
C ASP A 159 -0.70 5.51 -8.35
N MET A 160 0.04 5.86 -7.29
CA MET A 160 1.01 6.96 -7.32
C MET A 160 2.11 6.73 -8.37
N PHE A 161 2.60 5.51 -8.48
CA PHE A 161 3.59 5.15 -9.49
C PHE A 161 3.04 5.31 -10.91
N THR A 162 1.81 4.87 -11.16
CA THR A 162 1.14 5.02 -12.45
C THR A 162 0.97 6.50 -12.81
N ILE A 163 0.52 7.31 -11.86
CA ILE A 163 0.41 8.77 -12.05
C ILE A 163 1.77 9.36 -12.43
N ARG A 164 2.82 9.02 -11.67
CA ARG A 164 4.18 9.53 -11.94
C ARG A 164 4.70 9.14 -13.33
N LYS A 165 4.41 7.93 -13.79
CA LYS A 165 4.80 7.44 -15.12
C LYS A 165 4.17 8.24 -16.26
N HIS A 166 2.91 8.64 -16.11
CA HIS A 166 2.14 9.30 -17.18
C HIS A 166 2.13 10.81 -17.06
N LYS A 167 2.24 11.37 -15.86
CA LYS A 167 2.06 12.81 -15.60
C LYS A 167 3.29 13.48 -14.98
N GLY A 168 4.33 12.73 -14.63
CA GLY A 168 5.50 13.26 -13.95
C GLY A 168 5.26 13.52 -12.46
N ASP A 169 5.70 14.68 -11.95
CA ASP A 169 5.58 15.01 -10.53
C ASP A 169 4.11 15.18 -10.11
N ILE A 170 3.76 14.59 -8.96
CA ILE A 170 2.41 14.64 -8.40
C ILE A 170 2.08 16.02 -7.83
N PHE A 171 3.07 16.80 -7.44
CA PHE A 171 2.94 18.08 -6.74
C PHE A 171 1.98 19.07 -7.42
N ASP A 172 2.02 19.18 -8.76
CA ASP A 172 1.20 20.16 -9.51
C ASP A 172 -0.14 19.61 -10.02
N LEU A 173 -0.48 18.34 -9.71
CA LEU A 173 -1.63 17.68 -10.29
C LEU A 173 -2.92 17.92 -9.50
N LYS A 174 -4.03 18.06 -10.24
CA LYS A 174 -5.40 17.99 -9.74
C LYS A 174 -5.94 16.58 -9.97
N ILE A 175 -6.29 15.90 -8.91
CA ILE A 175 -6.69 14.49 -8.96
C ILE A 175 -8.11 14.33 -8.46
N ALA A 176 -8.98 13.71 -9.26
CA ALA A 176 -10.35 13.41 -8.91
C ALA A 176 -10.52 11.92 -8.62
N ILE A 177 -11.05 11.59 -7.45
CA ILE A 177 -11.44 10.24 -7.04
C ILE A 177 -12.96 10.19 -7.04
N VAL A 178 -13.55 9.32 -7.87
CA VAL A 178 -15.00 9.28 -8.12
C VAL A 178 -15.58 7.94 -7.72
N GLY A 179 -16.59 7.92 -6.84
CA GLY A 179 -17.34 6.72 -6.50
C GLY A 179 -17.60 6.55 -5.00
N ASP A 180 -17.45 5.31 -4.50
CA ASP A 180 -17.68 4.95 -3.10
C ASP A 180 -16.45 5.25 -2.24
N VAL A 181 -16.41 6.47 -1.70
CA VAL A 181 -15.30 6.93 -0.84
C VAL A 181 -15.42 6.34 0.57
N LEU A 182 -16.65 6.17 1.06
CA LEU A 182 -16.93 5.74 2.44
C LEU A 182 -16.38 4.34 2.75
N HIS A 183 -16.62 3.38 1.84
CA HIS A 183 -16.27 1.97 2.08
C HIS A 183 -14.93 1.56 1.46
N SER A 184 -14.27 2.47 0.72
CA SER A 184 -13.06 2.13 -0.03
C SER A 184 -11.79 2.32 0.80
N ARG A 185 -11.18 1.21 1.24
CA ARG A 185 -9.84 1.21 1.85
C ARG A 185 -8.76 1.73 0.90
N VAL A 186 -8.99 1.60 -0.41
CA VAL A 186 -8.05 2.10 -1.44
C VAL A 186 -8.06 3.62 -1.43
N VAL A 187 -9.23 4.25 -1.44
CA VAL A 187 -9.37 5.72 -1.41
C VAL A 187 -8.71 6.32 -0.18
N ARG A 188 -8.88 5.71 1.01
CA ARG A 188 -8.19 6.17 2.23
C ARG A 188 -6.67 6.20 2.05
N SER A 189 -6.10 5.12 1.55
CA SER A 189 -4.65 5.04 1.32
C SER A 189 -4.19 5.97 0.19
N GLN A 190 -5.00 6.17 -0.87
CA GLN A 190 -4.73 7.12 -1.95
C GLN A 190 -4.69 8.56 -1.45
N ILE A 191 -5.69 9.01 -0.68
CA ILE A 191 -5.73 10.37 -0.11
C ILE A 191 -4.48 10.61 0.75
N GLN A 192 -4.11 9.66 1.61
CA GLN A 192 -2.90 9.77 2.44
C GLN A 192 -1.63 9.88 1.59
N ALA A 193 -1.48 9.04 0.56
CA ALA A 193 -0.31 9.07 -0.32
C ALA A 193 -0.23 10.38 -1.12
N LEU A 194 -1.35 10.84 -1.70
CA LEU A 194 -1.44 12.09 -2.43
C LEU A 194 -1.12 13.30 -1.54
N SER A 195 -1.60 13.30 -0.29
CA SER A 195 -1.32 14.37 0.68
C SER A 195 0.16 14.41 1.06
N ILE A 196 0.80 13.24 1.30
CA ILE A 196 2.22 13.15 1.62
C ILE A 196 3.09 13.56 0.42
N LEU A 197 2.67 13.23 -0.81
CA LEU A 197 3.33 13.64 -2.04
C LEU A 197 2.97 15.06 -2.48
N GLU A 198 2.16 15.76 -1.67
CA GLU A 198 1.82 17.17 -1.84
C GLU A 198 1.09 17.47 -3.16
N ALA A 199 0.15 16.60 -3.57
CA ALA A 199 -0.69 16.87 -4.73
C ALA A 199 -1.40 18.22 -4.58
N ARG A 200 -1.44 19.01 -5.66
CA ARG A 200 -1.98 20.37 -5.66
C ARG A 200 -3.43 20.42 -5.21
N GLU A 201 -4.24 19.48 -5.68
CA GLU A 201 -5.66 19.42 -5.37
C GLU A 201 -6.16 17.99 -5.43
N ILE A 202 -6.79 17.53 -4.35
CA ILE A 202 -7.42 16.23 -4.26
C ILE A 202 -8.92 16.44 -4.18
N ARG A 203 -9.67 15.94 -5.15
CA ARG A 203 -11.13 15.99 -5.19
C ARG A 203 -11.71 14.62 -4.93
N VAL A 204 -12.76 14.55 -4.12
CA VAL A 204 -13.59 13.35 -3.97
C VAL A 204 -14.98 13.66 -4.48
N ILE A 205 -15.51 12.79 -5.34
CA ILE A 205 -16.76 13.03 -6.07
C ILE A 205 -17.70 11.86 -5.87
N GLY A 206 -18.91 12.13 -5.39
CA GLY A 206 -19.93 11.10 -5.19
C GLY A 206 -21.13 11.59 -4.38
N PRO A 207 -22.15 10.75 -4.20
CA PRO A 207 -23.33 11.08 -3.41
C PRO A 207 -22.97 11.26 -1.92
N LYS A 208 -23.71 12.13 -1.22
CA LYS A 208 -23.51 12.39 0.23
C LYS A 208 -23.51 11.10 1.07
N THR A 209 -24.32 10.13 0.68
CA THR A 209 -24.46 8.84 1.36
C THR A 209 -23.23 7.95 1.26
N LEU A 210 -22.33 8.20 0.29
CA LEU A 210 -21.09 7.48 0.08
C LEU A 210 -19.84 8.30 0.44
N MET A 211 -20.03 9.38 1.21
CA MET A 211 -18.92 10.18 1.75
C MET A 211 -18.77 9.94 3.25
N PRO A 212 -17.55 9.81 3.77
CA PRO A 212 -17.29 9.79 5.21
C PRO A 212 -17.76 11.11 5.88
N VAL A 213 -18.10 11.03 7.16
CA VAL A 213 -18.36 12.24 7.96
C VAL A 213 -17.06 13.05 8.06
N ASN A 214 -17.14 14.37 7.91
CA ASN A 214 -16.00 15.30 7.94
C ASN A 214 -14.91 14.97 6.90
N THR A 215 -15.31 14.62 5.69
CA THR A 215 -14.38 14.26 4.60
C THR A 215 -13.37 15.39 4.31
N GLU A 216 -13.76 16.66 4.45
CA GLU A 216 -12.89 17.82 4.27
C GLU A 216 -11.71 17.84 5.26
N ALA A 217 -11.85 17.23 6.44
CA ALA A 217 -10.76 17.13 7.42
C ALA A 217 -9.60 16.24 6.91
N LEU A 218 -9.81 15.48 5.82
CA LEU A 218 -8.77 14.73 5.13
C LEU A 218 -7.93 15.59 4.17
N GLY A 219 -8.21 16.90 4.09
CA GLY A 219 -7.51 17.82 3.17
C GLY A 219 -7.95 17.69 1.71
N VAL A 220 -9.19 17.26 1.47
CA VAL A 220 -9.76 17.06 0.13
C VAL A 220 -10.93 18.00 -0.14
N HIS A 221 -11.20 18.27 -1.41
CA HIS A 221 -12.38 19.01 -1.86
C HIS A 221 -13.50 18.05 -2.23
N VAL A 222 -14.67 18.20 -1.60
CA VAL A 222 -15.82 17.33 -1.81
C VAL A 222 -16.75 17.89 -2.87
N PHE A 223 -17.10 17.07 -3.87
CA PHE A 223 -18.06 17.41 -4.92
C PHE A 223 -19.20 16.39 -4.95
N HIS A 224 -20.43 16.90 -5.07
CA HIS A 224 -21.63 16.09 -5.25
C HIS A 224 -22.17 16.15 -6.69
N ASP A 225 -21.55 16.98 -7.52
CA ASP A 225 -21.76 17.07 -8.96
C ASP A 225 -20.48 16.64 -9.68
N ILE A 226 -20.59 15.60 -10.49
CA ILE A 226 -19.45 15.03 -11.21
C ILE A 226 -18.91 16.01 -12.27
N GLU A 227 -19.78 16.77 -12.94
CA GLU A 227 -19.35 17.69 -13.99
C GLU A 227 -18.50 18.83 -13.41
N ALA A 228 -18.93 19.39 -12.27
CA ALA A 228 -18.15 20.40 -11.55
C ALA A 228 -16.83 19.81 -11.00
N GLY A 229 -16.87 18.60 -10.48
CA GLY A 229 -15.71 17.94 -9.87
C GLY A 229 -14.63 17.52 -10.87
N LEU A 230 -15.00 17.20 -12.11
CA LEU A 230 -14.06 16.75 -13.15
C LEU A 230 -13.40 17.92 -13.92
N LYS A 231 -13.87 19.15 -13.74
CA LYS A 231 -13.35 20.28 -14.52
C LYS A 231 -11.86 20.49 -14.31
N ASP A 232 -11.09 20.47 -15.41
CA ASP A 232 -9.64 20.74 -15.47
C ASP A 232 -8.78 19.82 -14.59
N VAL A 233 -9.20 18.57 -14.31
CA VAL A 233 -8.39 17.61 -13.58
C VAL A 233 -7.38 16.92 -14.51
N ASP A 234 -6.24 16.53 -13.92
CA ASP A 234 -5.15 15.81 -14.60
C ASP A 234 -5.32 14.29 -14.55
N VAL A 235 -5.95 13.82 -13.48
CA VAL A 235 -6.12 12.38 -13.20
C VAL A 235 -7.52 12.10 -12.69
N ILE A 236 -8.17 11.09 -13.24
CA ILE A 236 -9.47 10.58 -12.77
C ILE A 236 -9.26 9.16 -12.28
N ILE A 237 -9.53 8.91 -11.00
CA ILE A 237 -9.52 7.59 -10.40
C ILE A 237 -10.96 7.16 -10.12
N MET A 238 -11.47 6.25 -10.92
CA MET A 238 -12.79 5.67 -10.69
C MET A 238 -12.71 4.56 -9.65
N VAL A 239 -13.64 4.54 -8.71
CA VAL A 239 -13.75 3.46 -7.72
C VAL A 239 -15.15 2.87 -7.74
N ARG A 240 -15.22 1.54 -7.70
CA ARG A 240 -16.48 0.82 -7.77
C ARG A 240 -17.33 1.00 -6.50
N LEU A 241 -18.60 0.77 -6.63
CA LEU A 241 -19.51 0.58 -5.50
C LEU A 241 -19.09 -0.68 -4.72
N GLN A 242 -18.99 -0.58 -3.39
CA GLN A 242 -18.61 -1.68 -2.50
C GLN A 242 -19.88 -2.35 -1.95
N ASN A 243 -20.76 -2.85 -2.84
CA ASN A 243 -22.07 -3.41 -2.46
C ASN A 243 -21.96 -4.46 -1.34
N GLU A 244 -20.88 -5.25 -1.34
CA GLU A 244 -20.61 -6.27 -0.32
C GLU A 244 -20.31 -5.71 1.06
N ARG A 245 -20.04 -4.41 1.18
CA ARG A 245 -19.73 -3.70 2.44
C ARG A 245 -20.84 -2.76 2.89
N MET A 246 -21.84 -2.53 2.06
CA MET A 246 -22.98 -1.69 2.39
C MET A 246 -23.95 -2.45 3.29
N GLN A 247 -24.22 -1.93 4.50
CA GLN A 247 -25.19 -2.50 5.44
C GLN A 247 -26.62 -2.04 5.19
N SER A 248 -26.81 -1.06 4.30
CA SER A 248 -28.12 -0.46 3.97
C SER A 248 -28.12 0.05 2.53
N ALA A 249 -29.32 0.36 1.99
CA ALA A 249 -29.48 0.95 0.66
C ALA A 249 -29.02 2.41 0.66
N LEU A 250 -27.72 2.64 0.40
CA LEU A 250 -27.10 3.97 0.35
C LEU A 250 -27.23 4.67 -0.99
N ILE A 251 -27.63 3.92 -2.02
CA ILE A 251 -27.93 4.40 -3.37
C ILE A 251 -29.24 3.81 -3.85
N PRO A 252 -30.02 4.51 -4.69
CA PRO A 252 -31.30 4.00 -5.21
C PRO A 252 -31.12 2.79 -6.13
N SER A 253 -30.14 2.85 -7.04
CA SER A 253 -29.77 1.75 -7.95
C SER A 253 -28.42 2.03 -8.64
N GLU A 254 -27.80 0.99 -9.19
CA GLU A 254 -26.59 1.12 -10.03
C GLU A 254 -26.86 1.96 -11.29
N LYS A 255 -28.04 1.86 -11.88
CA LYS A 255 -28.44 2.67 -13.05
C LYS A 255 -28.52 4.15 -12.69
N GLU A 256 -29.10 4.49 -11.54
CA GLU A 256 -29.16 5.88 -11.07
C GLU A 256 -27.75 6.39 -10.73
N PHE A 257 -26.90 5.56 -10.10
CA PHE A 257 -25.51 5.89 -9.85
C PHE A 257 -24.76 6.18 -11.16
N PHE A 258 -24.89 5.32 -12.18
CA PHE A 258 -24.26 5.56 -13.49
C PHE A 258 -24.75 6.86 -14.13
N LYS A 259 -26.06 7.12 -14.10
CA LYS A 259 -26.64 8.33 -14.64
C LYS A 259 -26.09 9.59 -14.00
N LEU A 260 -25.81 9.57 -12.69
CA LEU A 260 -25.34 10.72 -11.92
C LEU A 260 -23.81 10.82 -11.85
N TYR A 261 -23.10 9.68 -11.70
CA TYR A 261 -21.67 9.63 -11.38
C TYR A 261 -20.85 8.73 -12.32
N GLY A 262 -21.44 8.01 -13.26
CA GLY A 262 -20.74 7.18 -14.23
C GLY A 262 -19.84 8.02 -15.13
N LEU A 263 -18.59 7.61 -15.32
CA LEU A 263 -17.66 8.29 -16.23
C LEU A 263 -17.96 7.89 -17.68
N THR A 264 -18.47 8.84 -18.44
CA THR A 264 -18.76 8.73 -19.89
C THR A 264 -17.75 9.59 -20.66
N GLU A 265 -17.64 9.38 -21.99
CA GLU A 265 -16.79 10.21 -22.86
C GLU A 265 -17.12 11.72 -22.74
N LYS A 266 -18.41 12.06 -22.66
CA LYS A 266 -18.86 13.45 -22.47
C LYS A 266 -18.33 14.07 -21.17
N ARG A 267 -18.31 13.29 -20.08
CA ARG A 267 -17.79 13.74 -18.78
C ARG A 267 -16.27 13.76 -18.74
N LEU A 268 -15.63 12.78 -19.36
CA LEU A 268 -14.18 12.76 -19.53
C LEU A 268 -13.66 14.01 -20.27
N ALA A 269 -14.41 14.50 -21.25
CA ALA A 269 -14.07 15.72 -22.00
C ALA A 269 -14.07 17.01 -21.15
N LEU A 270 -14.58 16.99 -19.90
CA LEU A 270 -14.50 18.12 -18.95
C LEU A 270 -13.15 18.20 -18.25
N ALA A 271 -12.41 17.10 -18.19
CA ALA A 271 -11.05 17.06 -17.69
C ALA A 271 -10.05 17.63 -18.71
N LYS A 272 -8.79 17.73 -18.35
CA LYS A 272 -7.76 18.14 -19.32
C LYS A 272 -7.69 17.16 -20.49
N PRO A 273 -7.35 17.61 -21.71
CA PRO A 273 -7.27 16.74 -22.89
C PRO A 273 -6.30 15.56 -22.73
N ASP A 274 -5.25 15.73 -21.92
CA ASP A 274 -4.24 14.73 -21.58
C ASP A 274 -4.50 14.03 -20.24
N ALA A 275 -5.69 14.18 -19.67
CA ALA A 275 -6.06 13.51 -18.42
C ALA A 275 -6.02 11.99 -18.59
N ILE A 276 -5.55 11.30 -17.55
CA ILE A 276 -5.55 9.82 -17.51
C ILE A 276 -6.70 9.30 -16.68
N VAL A 277 -7.21 8.12 -17.08
CA VAL A 277 -8.28 7.41 -16.39
C VAL A 277 -7.72 6.15 -15.75
N MET A 278 -7.94 6.03 -14.45
CA MET A 278 -7.44 4.96 -13.59
C MET A 278 -8.59 4.24 -12.87
N HIS A 279 -8.36 2.98 -12.49
CA HIS A 279 -9.31 2.20 -11.70
C HIS A 279 -8.57 1.08 -10.95
N PRO A 280 -8.68 0.95 -9.61
CA PRO A 280 -7.99 -0.10 -8.85
C PRO A 280 -8.55 -1.51 -9.13
N GLY A 281 -9.70 -1.58 -9.84
CA GLY A 281 -10.41 -2.81 -10.21
C GLY A 281 -11.04 -3.59 -9.04
N PRO A 282 -11.96 -4.53 -9.36
CA PRO A 282 -12.52 -4.80 -10.68
C PRO A 282 -13.40 -3.68 -11.21
N ILE A 283 -13.49 -3.55 -12.53
CA ILE A 283 -14.38 -2.60 -13.19
C ILE A 283 -15.78 -3.19 -13.28
N ASN A 284 -16.81 -2.40 -12.92
CA ASN A 284 -18.21 -2.70 -13.22
C ASN A 284 -18.67 -1.79 -14.37
N ARG A 285 -18.54 -2.29 -15.60
CA ARG A 285 -18.90 -1.56 -16.81
C ARG A 285 -20.38 -1.20 -16.82
N GLY A 286 -20.70 0.07 -17.10
CA GLY A 286 -22.07 0.59 -17.04
C GLY A 286 -22.57 0.87 -15.60
N VAL A 287 -21.69 0.83 -14.59
CA VAL A 287 -22.00 1.23 -13.21
C VAL A 287 -21.20 2.45 -12.79
N GLU A 288 -19.86 2.37 -12.74
CA GLU A 288 -19.02 3.53 -12.44
C GLU A 288 -18.32 4.11 -13.68
N ILE A 289 -18.14 3.30 -14.73
CA ILE A 289 -17.41 3.70 -15.93
C ILE A 289 -18.04 3.09 -17.19
N ASP A 290 -18.10 3.87 -18.26
CA ASP A 290 -18.50 3.38 -19.59
C ASP A 290 -17.37 2.53 -20.20
N SER A 291 -17.75 1.52 -20.99
CA SER A 291 -16.79 0.68 -21.72
C SER A 291 -15.92 1.48 -22.69
N ALA A 292 -16.49 2.46 -23.39
CA ALA A 292 -15.74 3.31 -24.31
C ALA A 292 -14.63 4.11 -23.61
N VAL A 293 -14.87 4.53 -22.36
CA VAL A 293 -13.85 5.22 -21.53
C VAL A 293 -12.84 4.24 -20.95
N ALA A 294 -13.31 3.09 -20.43
CA ALA A 294 -12.44 2.08 -19.83
C ALA A 294 -11.42 1.49 -20.83
N ASP A 295 -11.79 1.41 -22.10
CA ASP A 295 -10.98 0.89 -23.20
C ASP A 295 -10.42 2.01 -24.11
N GLY A 296 -10.69 3.27 -23.76
CA GLY A 296 -10.28 4.45 -24.52
C GLY A 296 -8.80 4.81 -24.36
N PRO A 297 -8.30 5.74 -25.17
CA PRO A 297 -6.87 6.08 -25.22
C PRO A 297 -6.31 6.76 -23.96
N GLN A 298 -7.17 7.34 -23.12
CA GLN A 298 -6.80 7.94 -21.85
C GLN A 298 -6.78 6.95 -20.68
N SER A 299 -7.23 5.70 -20.91
CA SER A 299 -7.26 4.65 -19.90
C SER A 299 -5.88 4.02 -19.72
N VAL A 300 -5.38 4.07 -18.49
CA VAL A 300 -4.13 3.43 -18.07
C VAL A 300 -4.37 2.27 -17.10
N ILE A 301 -5.60 1.74 -17.07
CA ILE A 301 -6.07 0.75 -16.10
C ILE A 301 -5.29 -0.56 -16.17
N LEU A 302 -4.94 -1.02 -17.35
CA LEU A 302 -4.17 -2.26 -17.51
C LEU A 302 -2.69 -2.06 -17.14
N GLU A 303 -2.15 -0.87 -17.40
CA GLU A 303 -0.79 -0.53 -17.01
C GLU A 303 -0.64 -0.47 -15.49
N GLN A 304 -1.67 0.02 -14.75
CA GLN A 304 -1.69 -0.06 -13.28
C GLN A 304 -1.45 -1.49 -12.78
N VAL A 305 -2.04 -2.49 -13.42
CA VAL A 305 -1.86 -3.90 -13.04
C VAL A 305 -0.40 -4.32 -13.21
N THR A 306 0.21 -3.96 -14.33
CA THR A 306 1.63 -4.24 -14.62
C THR A 306 2.54 -3.54 -13.60
N TYR A 307 2.36 -2.25 -13.38
CA TYR A 307 3.15 -1.47 -12.43
C TYR A 307 2.98 -1.95 -10.98
N GLY A 308 1.83 -2.55 -10.68
CA GLY A 308 1.60 -3.17 -9.39
C GLY A 308 2.60 -4.28 -9.04
N ILE A 309 3.17 -4.97 -10.03
CA ILE A 309 4.23 -5.97 -9.81
C ILE A 309 5.51 -5.26 -9.37
N ALA A 310 5.96 -4.23 -10.09
CA ALA A 310 7.18 -3.48 -9.79
C ALA A 310 7.13 -2.82 -8.41
N VAL A 311 5.98 -2.20 -8.05
CA VAL A 311 5.80 -1.57 -6.73
C VAL A 311 5.85 -2.60 -5.60
N ARG A 312 5.24 -3.77 -5.75
CA ARG A 312 5.33 -4.85 -4.75
C ARG A 312 6.74 -5.37 -4.61
N MET A 313 7.47 -5.52 -5.72
CA MET A 313 8.90 -5.85 -5.69
C MET A 313 9.69 -4.78 -4.91
N ALA A 314 9.44 -3.50 -5.16
CA ALA A 314 10.11 -2.40 -4.47
C ALA A 314 9.88 -2.45 -2.96
N VAL A 315 8.64 -2.55 -2.52
CA VAL A 315 8.32 -2.60 -1.09
C VAL A 315 9.02 -3.77 -0.40
N MET A 316 8.94 -4.98 -0.97
CA MET A 316 9.56 -6.17 -0.38
C MET A 316 11.09 -6.07 -0.34
N SER A 317 11.71 -5.59 -1.41
CA SER A 317 13.17 -5.43 -1.47
C SER A 317 13.68 -4.35 -0.51
N ILE A 318 12.99 -3.23 -0.36
CA ILE A 318 13.30 -2.17 0.60
C ILE A 318 13.23 -2.71 2.05
N ILE A 319 12.17 -3.39 2.42
CA ILE A 319 12.00 -3.98 3.76
C ILE A 319 13.17 -4.90 4.08
N MET A 320 13.51 -5.82 3.20
CA MET A 320 14.57 -6.80 3.42
C MET A 320 15.97 -6.15 3.41
N SER A 321 16.20 -5.15 2.56
CA SER A 321 17.44 -4.35 2.57
C SER A 321 17.60 -3.56 3.88
N ASN A 322 16.52 -2.93 4.35
CA ASN A 322 16.53 -2.19 5.61
C ASN A 322 16.78 -3.09 6.83
N ALA A 323 16.29 -4.34 6.80
CA ALA A 323 16.57 -5.34 7.83
C ALA A 323 18.06 -5.71 7.86
N ALA A 324 18.67 -5.93 6.70
CA ALA A 324 20.11 -6.21 6.61
C ALA A 324 20.97 -5.04 7.10
N GLN A 325 20.61 -3.81 6.74
CA GLN A 325 21.29 -2.60 7.21
C GLN A 325 21.18 -2.41 8.74
N LEU A 326 20.02 -2.70 9.33
CA LEU A 326 19.83 -2.65 10.77
C LEU A 326 20.73 -3.68 11.46
N ALA A 327 20.74 -4.92 11.01
CA ALA A 327 21.57 -5.98 11.58
C ALA A 327 23.06 -5.65 11.49
N GLN A 328 23.51 -5.08 10.37
CA GLN A 328 24.90 -4.61 10.24
C GLN A 328 25.22 -3.50 11.25
N HIS A 329 24.35 -2.50 11.36
CA HIS A 329 24.53 -1.40 12.32
C HIS A 329 24.59 -1.89 13.77
N GLU A 330 23.71 -2.81 14.16
CA GLU A 330 23.71 -3.41 15.50
C GLU A 330 25.01 -4.21 15.77
N ALA A 331 25.51 -4.94 14.78
CA ALA A 331 26.77 -5.66 14.90
C ALA A 331 27.98 -4.71 15.05
N GLU A 332 28.01 -3.61 14.32
CA GLU A 332 29.05 -2.58 14.44
C GLU A 332 29.03 -1.92 15.82
N GLN A 333 27.84 -1.58 16.35
CA GLN A 333 27.70 -1.00 17.70
C GLN A 333 28.17 -1.97 18.79
N LEU A 334 27.83 -3.25 18.67
CA LEU A 334 28.28 -4.27 19.63
C LEU A 334 29.79 -4.44 19.60
N ALA A 335 30.40 -4.43 18.41
CA ALA A 335 31.87 -4.53 18.30
C ALA A 335 32.58 -3.34 18.94
N LEU A 336 32.08 -2.11 18.76
CA LEU A 336 32.62 -0.91 19.40
C LEU A 336 32.52 -0.96 20.94
N ALA A 337 31.34 -1.35 21.46
CA ALA A 337 31.15 -1.47 22.92
C ALA A 337 32.10 -2.53 23.55
N THR A 338 32.35 -3.63 22.81
CA THR A 338 33.27 -4.67 23.25
C THR A 338 34.73 -4.18 23.30
N GLN A 339 35.15 -3.35 22.33
CA GLN A 339 36.47 -2.75 22.28
C GLN A 339 36.69 -1.76 23.44
N GLU A 340 35.72 -0.92 23.74
CA GLU A 340 35.77 0.04 24.85
C GLU A 340 35.87 -0.66 26.22
N SER A 341 35.11 -1.75 26.41
CA SER A 341 35.18 -2.54 27.64
C SER A 341 36.56 -3.20 27.84
N THR A 342 37.16 -3.71 26.75
CA THR A 342 38.49 -4.35 26.80
C THR A 342 39.60 -3.34 27.10
N GLN A 343 39.50 -2.09 26.62
CA GLN A 343 40.44 -1.02 26.91
C GLN A 343 40.32 -0.53 28.35
N SER A 344 39.12 -0.48 28.93
CA SER A 344 38.94 -0.07 30.33
C SER A 344 39.51 -1.09 31.31
N ASP A 345 39.42 -2.39 31.04
CA ASP A 345 40.00 -3.44 31.89
C ASP A 345 41.53 -3.49 31.86
N THR A 346 42.15 -3.00 30.77
CA THR A 346 43.62 -2.92 30.66
C THR A 346 44.24 -1.72 31.42
N LEU A 347 43.43 -0.76 31.88
CA LEU A 347 43.83 0.45 32.57
C LEU A 347 43.69 0.37 34.09
N LEU A 348 43.29 -0.75 34.68
CA LEU A 348 43.31 -0.92 36.13
C LEU A 348 44.76 -1.10 36.62
N PRO A 349 45.25 -0.26 37.54
CA PRO A 349 46.59 -0.42 38.08
C PRO A 349 46.69 -1.77 38.80
N THR A 350 47.68 -2.57 38.47
CA THR A 350 48.10 -3.69 39.32
C THR A 350 48.58 -3.10 40.63
N GLU A 351 47.78 -3.24 41.70
CA GLU A 351 48.25 -2.96 43.06
C GLU A 351 49.47 -3.88 43.31
N THR A 352 50.64 -3.27 43.29
CA THR A 352 51.86 -3.90 43.78
C THR A 352 51.79 -3.96 45.30
N ASN A 353 51.47 -5.15 45.81
CA ASN A 353 51.70 -5.49 47.20
C ASN A 353 53.22 -5.48 47.46
N ALA A 354 53.67 -4.50 48.27
CA ALA A 354 54.93 -4.54 48.94
C ALA A 354 54.74 -4.89 50.42
#